data_cc3feda5035ba3e733700e9744040763
#
_entry.id   cc3feda5035ba3e733700e9744040763
#
_cell.length_a   1.000
_cell.length_b   1.000
_cell.length_c   1.000
_cell.angle_alpha   90.00
_cell.angle_beta   90.00
_cell.angle_gamma   90.00
#
_symmetry.space_group_name_H-M   'P 1'
#
loop_
_entity.id
_entity.type
_entity.pdbx_description
1 polymer ?
#
loop_
_entity_poly.entity_id
_entity_poly.type
_entity_poly.pdbx_seq_one_letter_code
_entity_poly.pdbx_strand_id
1 'polypeptide(L)'
;MTKMSPFQIKNFRKQTGLSQKAFAQAVNLPIRTYRSYESGERGLTIDKFRELKEKLGYYQECHKNNLRAHIDYLRLTFPSLRDLEAFCENFLFCHLSEFTDQETRLMNYTHLWQRGNIWIFDFFDKSATNNYQTCLQLSGQGCREMELLLEHKGISWQTFLQNILYGYEDVRVKRLDIALDELYKGYGHEDEHIPRFQSSLISSMPKKLS
;
A
#
# COMPACT_ATOMS: atom_id res chain seq x y z
N MET A 1 3.19 1.04 -48.24
CA MET A 1 3.25 0.90 -46.80
C MET A 1 1.83 0.75 -46.23
N THR A 2 1.56 -0.35 -45.56
CA THR A 2 0.24 -0.63 -44.99
C THR A 2 0.02 0.27 -43.75
N LYS A 3 -1.16 0.90 -43.69
CA LYS A 3 -1.54 1.82 -42.60
C LYS A 3 -2.59 1.18 -41.69
N MET A 4 -2.53 1.52 -40.43
CA MET A 4 -3.56 1.19 -39.45
C MET A 4 -4.81 2.04 -39.67
N SER A 5 -6.00 1.46 -39.50
CA SER A 5 -7.23 2.25 -39.53
C SER A 5 -7.40 3.06 -38.23
N PRO A 6 -8.04 4.24 -38.31
CA PRO A 6 -8.33 5.05 -37.11
C PRO A 6 -9.08 4.28 -36.03
N PHE A 7 -9.99 3.38 -36.44
CA PHE A 7 -10.75 2.52 -35.53
C PHE A 7 -9.84 1.55 -34.75
N GLN A 8 -8.86 0.92 -35.43
CA GLN A 8 -7.90 0.04 -34.77
C GLN A 8 -7.03 0.77 -33.75
N ILE A 9 -6.58 2.00 -34.09
CA ILE A 9 -5.77 2.85 -33.20
C ILE A 9 -6.57 3.20 -31.95
N LYS A 10 -7.81 3.66 -32.11
CA LYS A 10 -8.71 4.02 -31.03
C LYS A 10 -9.06 2.82 -30.12
N ASN A 11 -9.35 1.65 -30.73
CA ASN A 11 -9.64 0.44 -29.96
C ASN A 11 -8.44 -0.03 -29.13
N PHE A 12 -7.24 0.00 -29.73
CA PHE A 12 -6.02 -0.34 -29.00
C PHE A 12 -5.84 0.54 -27.76
N ARG A 13 -5.97 1.87 -27.88
CA ARG A 13 -5.91 2.73 -26.70
C ARG A 13 -7.00 2.40 -25.67
N LYS A 14 -8.25 2.18 -26.11
CA LYS A 14 -9.33 1.83 -25.18
C LYS A 14 -9.03 0.57 -24.37
N GLN A 15 -8.41 -0.43 -24.98
CA GLN A 15 -7.98 -1.66 -24.31
C GLN A 15 -6.92 -1.42 -23.23
N THR A 16 -6.12 -0.35 -23.33
CA THR A 16 -5.14 0.04 -22.31
C THR A 16 -5.76 0.80 -21.13
N GLY A 17 -7.03 1.20 -21.21
CA GLY A 17 -7.70 2.03 -20.20
C GLY A 17 -7.27 3.50 -20.17
N LEU A 18 -6.32 3.91 -21.02
CA LEU A 18 -5.76 5.26 -21.02
C LEU A 18 -6.63 6.26 -21.78
N SER A 19 -6.70 7.50 -21.26
CA SER A 19 -7.24 8.64 -22.01
C SER A 19 -6.32 8.99 -23.20
N GLN A 20 -6.80 9.74 -24.20
CA GLN A 20 -5.97 10.19 -25.32
C GLN A 20 -4.71 10.95 -24.86
N LYS A 21 -4.86 11.78 -23.83
CA LYS A 21 -3.75 12.56 -23.25
C LYS A 21 -2.73 11.65 -22.58
N ALA A 22 -3.19 10.76 -21.73
CA ALA A 22 -2.32 9.81 -21.02
C ALA A 22 -1.61 8.84 -21.98
N PHE A 23 -2.31 8.36 -23.01
CA PHE A 23 -1.71 7.49 -24.02
C PHE A 23 -0.63 8.24 -24.82
N ALA A 24 -0.90 9.46 -25.27
CA ALA A 24 0.07 10.27 -26.00
C ALA A 24 1.35 10.52 -25.15
N GLN A 25 1.18 10.81 -23.87
CA GLN A 25 2.30 10.94 -22.92
C GLN A 25 3.09 9.63 -22.78
N ALA A 26 2.38 8.51 -22.56
CA ALA A 26 2.99 7.19 -22.40
C ALA A 26 3.86 6.77 -23.60
N VAL A 27 3.48 7.14 -24.82
CA VAL A 27 4.23 6.82 -26.04
C VAL A 27 5.13 7.97 -26.51
N ASN A 28 5.29 9.01 -25.70
CA ASN A 28 6.09 10.20 -25.99
C ASN A 28 5.72 10.86 -27.34
N LEU A 29 4.43 11.15 -27.53
CA LEU A 29 3.89 11.86 -28.67
C LEU A 29 3.17 13.13 -28.24
N PRO A 30 3.27 14.23 -29.03
CA PRO A 30 2.38 15.37 -28.84
C PRO A 30 0.91 14.94 -28.97
N ILE A 31 0.06 15.38 -28.04
CA ILE A 31 -1.39 15.03 -28.02
C ILE A 31 -2.08 15.36 -29.36
N ARG A 32 -1.70 16.47 -30.01
CA ARG A 32 -2.23 16.88 -31.33
C ARG A 32 -1.91 15.83 -32.40
N THR A 33 -0.68 15.31 -32.41
CA THR A 33 -0.25 14.27 -33.36
C THR A 33 -1.00 12.96 -33.10
N TYR A 34 -1.16 12.57 -31.83
CA TYR A 34 -1.89 11.36 -31.51
C TYR A 34 -3.38 11.46 -31.90
N ARG A 35 -4.02 12.60 -31.64
CA ARG A 35 -5.41 12.85 -32.08
C ARG A 35 -5.57 12.77 -33.58
N SER A 36 -4.60 13.28 -34.35
CA SER A 36 -4.65 13.20 -35.81
C SER A 36 -4.52 11.77 -36.36
N TYR A 37 -3.92 10.85 -35.62
CA TYR A 37 -3.95 9.42 -35.95
C TYR A 37 -5.32 8.77 -35.65
N GLU A 38 -5.94 9.10 -34.52
CA GLU A 38 -7.28 8.59 -34.19
C GLU A 38 -8.40 9.17 -35.05
N SER A 39 -8.25 10.43 -35.53
CA SER A 39 -9.22 11.05 -36.44
C SER A 39 -9.05 10.58 -37.90
N GLY A 40 -7.89 10.02 -38.22
CA GLY A 40 -7.58 9.64 -39.62
C GLY A 40 -7.01 10.75 -40.46
N GLU A 41 -6.81 11.97 -39.93
CA GLU A 41 -6.15 13.07 -40.62
C GLU A 41 -4.72 12.71 -41.03
N ARG A 42 -4.05 11.92 -40.20
CA ARG A 42 -2.73 11.35 -40.46
C ARG A 42 -2.79 9.83 -40.43
N GLY A 43 -2.17 9.21 -41.43
CA GLY A 43 -2.02 7.77 -41.46
C GLY A 43 -0.90 7.30 -40.54
N LEU A 44 -1.17 6.31 -39.70
CA LEU A 44 -0.18 5.63 -38.86
C LEU A 44 0.26 4.35 -39.58
N THR A 45 1.55 4.20 -39.88
CA THR A 45 2.11 2.98 -40.48
C THR A 45 2.19 1.86 -39.44
N ILE A 46 2.16 0.60 -39.90
CA ILE A 46 2.28 -0.57 -39.04
C ILE A 46 3.60 -0.54 -38.25
N ASP A 47 4.71 -0.13 -38.87
CA ASP A 47 6.00 -0.07 -38.18
C ASP A 47 6.01 0.99 -37.07
N LYS A 48 5.44 2.16 -37.36
CA LYS A 48 5.28 3.20 -36.33
C LYS A 48 4.33 2.77 -35.21
N PHE A 49 3.28 2.03 -35.53
CA PHE A 49 2.38 1.48 -34.51
C PHE A 49 3.09 0.44 -33.63
N ARG A 50 3.98 -0.38 -34.19
CA ARG A 50 4.81 -1.33 -33.42
C ARG A 50 5.72 -0.59 -32.45
N GLU A 51 6.41 0.47 -32.91
CA GLU A 51 7.21 1.34 -32.04
C GLU A 51 6.40 1.94 -30.88
N LEU A 52 5.16 2.38 -31.16
CA LEU A 52 4.29 2.91 -30.10
C LEU A 52 3.88 1.84 -29.09
N LYS A 53 3.66 0.60 -29.54
CA LYS A 53 3.39 -0.54 -28.64
C LYS A 53 4.58 -0.84 -27.73
N GLU A 54 5.78 -0.83 -28.25
CA GLU A 54 7.01 -1.05 -27.47
C GLU A 54 7.18 0.03 -26.41
N LYS A 55 7.00 1.30 -26.78
CA LYS A 55 7.04 2.43 -25.83
C LYS A 55 5.96 2.33 -24.77
N LEU A 56 4.74 1.93 -25.14
CA LEU A 56 3.65 1.72 -24.21
C LEU A 56 3.95 0.55 -23.25
N GLY A 57 4.49 -0.56 -23.75
CA GLY A 57 4.90 -1.69 -22.93
C GLY A 57 5.92 -1.28 -21.88
N TYR A 58 6.96 -0.53 -22.28
CA TYR A 58 7.93 0.02 -21.37
C TYR A 58 7.30 0.96 -20.32
N TYR A 59 6.43 1.88 -20.77
CA TYR A 59 5.69 2.77 -19.85
C TYR A 59 4.84 1.99 -18.85
N GLN A 60 4.09 0.99 -19.30
CA GLN A 60 3.23 0.18 -18.43
C GLN A 60 4.06 -0.64 -17.42
N GLU A 61 5.20 -1.16 -17.86
CA GLU A 61 6.11 -1.91 -16.99
C GLU A 61 6.75 -1.00 -15.94
N CYS A 62 7.21 0.20 -16.34
CA CYS A 62 7.71 1.20 -15.41
C CYS A 62 6.65 1.62 -14.37
N HIS A 63 5.39 1.79 -14.79
CA HIS A 63 4.31 2.22 -13.89
C HIS A 63 3.78 1.09 -13.01
N LYS A 64 3.77 -0.16 -13.48
CA LYS A 64 3.40 -1.32 -12.64
C LYS A 64 4.36 -1.53 -11.47
N ASN A 65 5.62 -1.20 -11.65
CA ASN A 65 6.65 -1.39 -10.64
C ASN A 65 6.82 -0.19 -9.70
N ASN A 66 6.07 0.90 -9.92
CA ASN A 66 6.27 2.15 -9.20
C ASN A 66 5.29 2.38 -8.05
N LEU A 67 4.17 1.65 -8.00
CA LEU A 67 3.21 1.75 -6.90
C LEU A 67 3.46 0.62 -5.91
N ARG A 68 3.83 0.98 -4.69
CA ARG A 68 3.94 0.05 -3.57
C ARG A 68 2.92 0.44 -2.50
N ALA A 69 1.97 -0.47 -2.25
CA ALA A 69 1.08 -0.34 -1.10
C ALA A 69 1.72 -1.03 0.10
N HIS A 70 1.72 -0.39 1.26
CA HIS A 70 2.20 -0.98 2.50
C HIS A 70 1.38 -0.50 3.70
N ILE A 71 1.41 -1.26 4.77
CA ILE A 71 0.77 -0.85 6.03
C ILE A 71 1.73 0.09 6.76
N ASP A 72 1.25 1.30 7.09
CA ASP A 72 2.02 2.30 7.81
C ASP A 72 1.62 2.41 9.29
N TYR A 73 0.44 1.94 9.65
CA TYR A 73 -0.01 1.83 11.03
C TYR A 73 -1.00 0.68 11.18
N LEU A 74 -0.83 -0.12 12.22
CA LEU A 74 -1.78 -1.16 12.62
C LEU A 74 -1.99 -1.12 14.13
N ARG A 75 -3.25 -1.09 14.56
CA ARG A 75 -3.63 -1.29 15.96
C ARG A 75 -4.77 -2.31 16.05
N LEU A 76 -4.49 -3.39 16.75
CA LEU A 76 -5.43 -4.47 17.03
C LEU A 76 -5.69 -4.55 18.52
N THR A 77 -6.93 -4.84 18.93
CA THR A 77 -7.25 -5.13 20.31
C THR A 77 -7.88 -6.51 20.42
N PHE A 78 -7.50 -7.22 21.48
CA PHE A 78 -7.88 -8.61 21.76
C PHE A 78 -8.54 -8.68 23.13
N PRO A 79 -9.87 -8.63 23.21
CA PRO A 79 -10.59 -8.67 24.48
C PRO A 79 -10.40 -9.96 25.26
N SER A 80 -10.19 -11.08 24.57
CA SER A 80 -10.09 -12.41 25.19
C SER A 80 -8.69 -13.01 25.22
N LEU A 81 -7.65 -12.28 24.77
CA LEU A 81 -6.28 -12.81 24.76
C LEU A 81 -5.78 -13.10 26.19
N ARG A 82 -5.54 -14.38 26.49
CA ARG A 82 -5.08 -14.85 27.81
C ARG A 82 -3.61 -15.24 27.83
N ASP A 83 -3.16 -15.84 26.74
CA ASP A 83 -1.82 -16.38 26.60
C ASP A 83 -1.01 -15.49 25.63
N LEU A 84 -0.27 -14.55 26.21
CA LEU A 84 0.57 -13.63 25.44
C LEU A 84 1.81 -14.32 24.87
N GLU A 85 2.36 -15.33 25.55
CA GLU A 85 3.48 -16.13 25.04
C GLU A 85 3.08 -16.84 23.76
N ALA A 86 1.97 -17.60 23.79
CA ALA A 86 1.47 -18.29 22.61
C ALA A 86 1.12 -17.33 21.46
N PHE A 87 0.62 -16.13 21.78
CA PHE A 87 0.39 -15.10 20.77
C PHE A 87 1.69 -14.64 20.10
N CYS A 88 2.73 -14.37 20.89
CA CYS A 88 4.03 -13.95 20.35
C CYS A 88 4.65 -15.05 19.47
N GLU A 89 4.64 -16.29 19.92
CA GLU A 89 5.19 -17.41 19.15
C GLU A 89 4.46 -17.65 17.82
N ASN A 90 3.12 -17.67 17.87
CA ASN A 90 2.32 -18.02 16.70
C ASN A 90 2.15 -16.90 15.70
N PHE A 91 2.13 -15.64 16.14
CA PHE A 91 1.82 -14.49 15.26
C PHE A 91 2.96 -13.49 15.11
N LEU A 92 3.81 -13.31 16.12
CA LEU A 92 4.97 -12.42 16.03
C LEU A 92 6.28 -13.18 15.80
N PHE A 93 6.21 -14.53 15.79
CA PHE A 93 7.33 -15.44 15.47
C PHE A 93 8.55 -15.26 16.38
N CYS A 94 8.32 -14.92 17.64
CA CYS A 94 9.34 -14.67 18.65
C CYS A 94 8.82 -15.05 20.05
N HIS A 95 9.74 -15.23 21.01
CA HIS A 95 9.37 -15.46 22.41
C HIS A 95 9.05 -14.15 23.11
N LEU A 96 8.13 -14.18 24.08
CA LEU A 96 7.82 -13.00 24.90
C LEU A 96 9.05 -12.48 25.66
N SER A 97 9.98 -13.36 26.01
CA SER A 97 11.25 -13.01 26.64
C SER A 97 12.17 -12.11 25.78
N GLU A 98 11.89 -11.99 24.48
CA GLU A 98 12.60 -11.04 23.59
C GLU A 98 12.08 -9.61 23.71
N PHE A 99 10.95 -9.42 24.40
CA PHE A 99 10.40 -8.10 24.67
C PHE A 99 10.95 -7.53 25.98
N THR A 100 11.20 -6.24 25.99
CA THR A 100 11.44 -5.51 27.24
C THR A 100 10.09 -5.23 27.91
N ASP A 101 10.00 -5.63 29.14
CA ASP A 101 8.82 -5.43 29.99
C ASP A 101 8.96 -4.12 30.77
N GLN A 102 7.93 -3.29 30.78
CA GLN A 102 7.91 -2.02 31.49
C GLN A 102 6.49 -1.60 31.90
N GLU A 103 6.40 -0.92 33.03
CA GLU A 103 5.16 -0.30 33.46
C GLU A 103 4.81 0.89 32.53
N THR A 104 3.52 1.07 32.27
CA THR A 104 3.02 2.20 31.48
C THR A 104 1.70 2.73 32.01
N ARG A 105 1.38 3.96 31.63
CA ARG A 105 0.03 4.55 31.84
C ARG A 105 -0.58 5.03 30.52
N LEU A 106 0.02 4.63 29.42
CA LEU A 106 -0.47 4.99 28.08
C LEU A 106 -1.79 4.28 27.79
N MET A 107 -2.77 5.02 27.32
CA MET A 107 -4.08 4.51 26.92
C MET A 107 -4.81 3.69 28.02
N ASN A 108 -4.53 3.95 29.31
CA ASN A 108 -5.02 3.24 30.48
C ASN A 108 -4.51 1.80 30.65
N TYR A 109 -3.49 1.39 29.90
CA TYR A 109 -2.78 0.14 30.14
C TYR A 109 -1.78 0.28 31.29
N THR A 110 -1.48 -0.82 31.95
CA THR A 110 -0.53 -0.86 33.07
C THR A 110 0.80 -1.46 32.67
N HIS A 111 0.86 -2.17 31.55
CA HIS A 111 2.00 -2.93 31.07
C HIS A 111 2.27 -2.66 29.60
N LEU A 112 3.53 -2.57 29.24
CA LEU A 112 4.02 -2.43 27.88
C LEU A 112 5.15 -3.43 27.64
N TRP A 113 4.93 -4.33 26.70
CA TRP A 113 5.95 -5.20 26.14
C TRP A 113 6.45 -4.59 24.84
N GLN A 114 7.74 -4.30 24.77
CA GLN A 114 8.34 -3.62 23.65
C GLN A 114 9.50 -4.43 23.06
N ARG A 115 9.45 -4.69 21.75
CA ARG A 115 10.53 -5.24 20.96
C ARG A 115 10.75 -4.36 19.74
N GLY A 116 11.81 -3.55 19.76
CA GLY A 116 12.00 -2.52 18.73
C GLY A 116 10.81 -1.55 18.70
N ASN A 117 10.13 -1.48 17.56
CA ASN A 117 8.93 -0.67 17.37
C ASN A 117 7.62 -1.47 17.33
N ILE A 118 7.67 -2.73 17.74
CA ILE A 118 6.52 -3.60 17.97
C ILE A 118 6.13 -3.47 19.43
N TRP A 119 4.93 -3.00 19.70
CA TRP A 119 4.44 -2.70 21.06
C TRP A 119 3.20 -3.50 21.37
N ILE A 120 3.18 -4.14 22.56
CA ILE A 120 2.02 -4.84 23.10
C ILE A 120 1.68 -4.20 24.42
N PHE A 121 0.51 -3.60 24.50
CA PHE A 121 -0.05 -3.05 25.74
C PHE A 121 -0.93 -4.08 26.41
N ASP A 122 -0.77 -4.25 27.71
CA ASP A 122 -1.52 -5.21 28.49
C ASP A 122 -1.75 -4.68 29.92
N PHE A 123 -2.37 -5.50 30.75
CA PHE A 123 -2.60 -5.22 32.15
C PHE A 123 -1.76 -6.16 33.02
N PHE A 124 -1.20 -5.62 34.11
CA PHE A 124 -0.43 -6.41 35.06
C PHE A 124 -1.27 -7.50 35.71
N ASP A 125 -2.50 -7.16 36.13
CA ASP A 125 -3.46 -8.08 36.70
C ASP A 125 -4.76 -8.13 35.90
N LYS A 126 -4.89 -9.14 35.09
CA LYS A 126 -6.07 -9.36 34.25
C LYS A 126 -7.30 -9.76 35.04
N SER A 127 -7.13 -10.23 36.26
CA SER A 127 -8.24 -10.64 37.14
C SER A 127 -8.94 -9.45 37.80
N ALA A 128 -8.24 -8.34 37.96
CA ALA A 128 -8.74 -7.14 38.64
C ALA A 128 -9.63 -6.24 37.76
N THR A 129 -9.67 -6.47 36.46
CA THR A 129 -10.43 -5.62 35.54
C THR A 129 -11.44 -6.42 34.73
N ASN A 130 -12.71 -6.02 34.81
CA ASN A 130 -13.79 -6.63 34.02
C ASN A 130 -13.74 -6.27 32.54
N ASN A 131 -12.84 -5.39 32.13
CA ASN A 131 -12.77 -4.80 30.75
C ASN A 131 -11.33 -4.63 30.26
N TYR A 132 -10.48 -5.64 30.41
CA TYR A 132 -9.13 -5.54 29.84
C TYR A 132 -9.12 -5.99 28.38
N GLN A 133 -8.28 -5.36 27.60
CA GLN A 133 -8.01 -5.72 26.21
C GLN A 133 -6.50 -5.64 26.01
N THR A 134 -5.90 -6.72 25.53
CA THR A 134 -4.53 -6.64 25.04
C THR A 134 -4.52 -5.87 23.72
N CYS A 135 -3.52 -5.03 23.49
CA CYS A 135 -3.42 -4.20 22.28
C CYS A 135 -2.08 -4.38 21.61
N LEU A 136 -2.07 -4.89 20.39
CA LEU A 136 -0.90 -4.84 19.51
C LEU A 136 -0.90 -3.52 18.76
N GLN A 137 0.22 -2.80 18.78
CA GLN A 137 0.44 -1.59 18.03
C GLN A 137 1.75 -1.66 17.23
N LEU A 138 1.62 -1.42 15.94
CA LEU A 138 2.71 -1.26 15.00
C LEU A 138 2.55 0.12 14.37
N SER A 139 3.59 0.94 14.40
CA SER A 139 3.58 2.29 13.81
C SER A 139 4.80 2.45 12.93
N GLY A 140 4.66 2.99 11.72
CA GLY A 140 5.74 3.28 10.80
C GLY A 140 6.84 2.21 10.79
N GLN A 141 7.89 2.43 11.56
CA GLN A 141 9.00 1.48 11.68
C GLN A 141 8.57 0.10 12.22
N GLY A 142 7.60 0.03 13.12
CA GLY A 142 7.09 -1.24 13.64
C GLY A 142 6.38 -2.07 12.54
N CYS A 143 5.70 -1.40 11.62
CA CYS A 143 5.13 -2.08 10.45
C CYS A 143 6.23 -2.60 9.52
N ARG A 144 7.34 -1.87 9.36
CA ARG A 144 8.50 -2.34 8.57
C ARG A 144 9.20 -3.54 9.22
N GLU A 145 9.40 -3.50 10.52
CA GLU A 145 9.96 -4.62 11.28
C GLU A 145 9.09 -5.87 11.14
N MET A 146 7.76 -5.70 11.26
CA MET A 146 6.82 -6.79 11.06
C MET A 146 6.82 -7.29 9.61
N GLU A 147 6.88 -6.40 8.62
CA GLU A 147 6.97 -6.77 7.20
C GLU A 147 8.19 -7.68 6.93
N LEU A 148 9.36 -7.33 7.47
CA LEU A 148 10.57 -8.14 7.35
C LEU A 148 10.42 -9.53 8.01
N LEU A 149 9.76 -9.61 9.17
CA LEU A 149 9.47 -10.89 9.82
C LEU A 149 8.54 -11.76 8.96
N LEU A 150 7.49 -11.16 8.40
CA LEU A 150 6.55 -11.83 7.51
C LEU A 150 7.23 -12.32 6.22
N GLU A 151 8.04 -11.48 5.59
CA GLU A 151 8.82 -11.84 4.39
C GLU A 151 9.75 -13.02 4.67
N HIS A 152 10.46 -13.01 5.80
CA HIS A 152 11.32 -14.12 6.22
C HIS A 152 10.55 -15.44 6.39
N LYS A 153 9.30 -15.37 6.82
CA LYS A 153 8.41 -16.54 6.97
C LYS A 153 7.65 -16.88 5.70
N GLY A 154 7.77 -16.09 4.63
CA GLY A 154 7.01 -16.28 3.40
C GLY A 154 5.50 -16.01 3.55
N ILE A 155 5.12 -15.17 4.51
CA ILE A 155 3.73 -14.84 4.84
C ILE A 155 3.42 -13.42 4.36
N SER A 156 2.30 -13.22 3.66
CA SER A 156 1.83 -11.89 3.29
C SER A 156 1.11 -11.20 4.47
N TRP A 157 1.03 -9.86 4.45
CA TRP A 157 0.21 -9.10 5.37
C TRP A 157 -1.27 -9.56 5.37
N GLN A 158 -1.80 -9.90 4.19
CA GLN A 158 -3.16 -10.42 4.08
C GLN A 158 -3.32 -11.73 4.85
N THR A 159 -2.41 -12.68 4.66
CA THR A 159 -2.42 -13.97 5.36
C THR A 159 -2.26 -13.78 6.87
N PHE A 160 -1.36 -12.90 7.29
CA PHE A 160 -1.15 -12.55 8.69
C PHE A 160 -2.44 -12.04 9.35
N LEU A 161 -3.08 -11.04 8.73
CA LEU A 161 -4.33 -10.47 9.26
C LEU A 161 -5.46 -11.51 9.26
N GLN A 162 -5.58 -12.33 8.21
CA GLN A 162 -6.55 -13.41 8.16
C GLN A 162 -6.34 -14.43 9.29
N ASN A 163 -5.10 -14.86 9.52
CA ASN A 163 -4.78 -15.81 10.58
C ASN A 163 -5.14 -15.25 11.97
N ILE A 164 -4.89 -13.97 12.23
CA ILE A 164 -5.30 -13.32 13.47
C ILE A 164 -6.83 -13.27 13.59
N LEU A 165 -7.54 -12.88 12.53
CA LEU A 165 -9.00 -12.80 12.53
C LEU A 165 -9.68 -14.16 12.69
N TYR A 166 -9.07 -15.22 12.19
CA TYR A 166 -9.58 -16.59 12.37
C TYR A 166 -9.19 -17.19 13.75
N GLY A 167 -8.02 -16.81 14.26
CA GLY A 167 -7.53 -17.30 15.56
C GLY A 167 -8.22 -16.65 16.77
N TYR A 168 -8.76 -15.43 16.59
CA TYR A 168 -9.39 -14.66 17.67
C TYR A 168 -10.70 -14.05 17.19
N GLU A 169 -11.84 -14.64 17.56
CA GLU A 169 -13.17 -14.23 17.09
C GLU A 169 -13.56 -12.80 17.49
N ASP A 170 -13.04 -12.30 18.62
CA ASP A 170 -13.37 -10.99 19.19
C ASP A 170 -12.32 -9.90 18.90
N VAL A 171 -11.29 -10.20 18.10
CA VAL A 171 -10.28 -9.20 17.71
C VAL A 171 -10.92 -8.03 16.98
N ARG A 172 -10.44 -6.82 17.28
CA ARG A 172 -10.94 -5.59 16.66
C ARG A 172 -9.80 -4.79 16.05
N VAL A 173 -9.94 -4.45 14.79
CA VAL A 173 -9.06 -3.47 14.14
C VAL A 173 -9.45 -2.08 14.61
N LYS A 174 -8.61 -1.43 15.40
CA LYS A 174 -8.85 -0.07 15.90
C LYS A 174 -8.31 0.99 14.94
N ARG A 175 -7.23 0.68 14.23
CA ARG A 175 -6.66 1.56 13.23
C ARG A 175 -5.85 0.75 12.23
N LEU A 176 -6.00 1.08 10.96
CA LEU A 176 -5.21 0.56 9.84
C LEU A 176 -4.98 1.71 8.87
N ASP A 177 -3.71 2.12 8.73
CA ASP A 177 -3.30 3.11 7.75
C ASP A 177 -2.56 2.39 6.63
N ILE A 178 -2.94 2.65 5.39
CA ILE A 178 -2.28 2.13 4.19
C ILE A 178 -1.64 3.30 3.48
N ALA A 179 -0.32 3.24 3.31
CA ALA A 179 0.41 4.19 2.49
C ALA A 179 0.60 3.63 1.08
N LEU A 180 0.53 4.53 0.12
CA LEU A 180 0.80 4.26 -1.29
C LEU A 180 2.04 5.06 -1.69
N ASP A 181 3.15 4.36 -1.90
CA ASP A 181 4.38 4.97 -2.40
C ASP A 181 4.44 4.83 -3.90
N GLU A 182 4.64 5.93 -4.59
CA GLU A 182 5.00 5.95 -6.00
C GLU A 182 6.53 6.04 -6.10
N LEU A 183 7.18 4.92 -6.45
CA LEU A 183 8.62 4.88 -6.65
C LEU A 183 8.93 5.41 -8.05
N TYR A 184 9.31 6.68 -8.12
CA TYR A 184 9.73 7.31 -9.37
C TYR A 184 11.18 6.90 -9.69
N LYS A 185 11.37 6.02 -10.66
CA LYS A 185 12.70 5.78 -11.25
C LYS A 185 12.98 6.91 -12.24
N GLY A 186 13.62 7.97 -11.75
CA GLY A 186 13.83 9.22 -12.47
C GLY A 186 14.35 9.05 -13.89
N TYR A 187 13.58 9.57 -14.82
CA TYR A 187 14.05 10.01 -16.13
C TYR A 187 13.57 11.45 -16.31
N GLY A 188 14.39 12.39 -15.85
CA GLY A 188 14.53 13.70 -16.48
C GLY A 188 13.40 14.73 -16.39
N HIS A 189 12.37 14.58 -15.55
CA HIS A 189 11.38 15.62 -15.25
C HIS A 189 10.92 15.51 -13.80
N GLU A 190 11.86 15.73 -12.89
CA GLU A 190 11.74 15.37 -11.48
C GLU A 190 10.76 16.23 -10.65
N ASP A 191 10.38 17.43 -11.12
CA ASP A 191 9.77 18.41 -10.23
C ASP A 191 8.27 18.66 -10.42
N GLU A 192 7.64 18.17 -11.49
CA GLU A 192 6.26 18.53 -11.80
C GLU A 192 5.18 17.59 -11.22
N HIS A 193 5.52 16.34 -10.92
CA HIS A 193 4.52 15.33 -10.55
C HIS A 193 4.26 15.22 -9.03
N ILE A 194 5.28 15.33 -8.21
CA ILE A 194 5.16 15.17 -6.74
C ILE A 194 4.28 16.25 -6.09
N PRO A 195 4.40 17.54 -6.42
CA PRO A 195 3.56 18.58 -5.85
C PRO A 195 2.09 18.47 -6.23
N ARG A 196 1.77 17.99 -7.45
CA ARG A 196 0.39 17.84 -7.92
C ARG A 196 -0.33 16.66 -7.28
N PHE A 197 0.37 15.56 -7.03
CA PHE A 197 -0.21 14.40 -6.35
C PHE A 197 -0.49 14.72 -4.89
N GLN A 198 0.43 15.38 -4.19
CA GLN A 198 0.22 15.84 -2.81
C GLN A 198 -0.92 16.86 -2.69
N SER A 199 -1.03 17.79 -3.62
CA SER A 199 -2.10 18.77 -3.62
C SER A 199 -3.48 18.17 -3.92
N SER A 200 -3.57 17.15 -4.78
CA SER A 200 -4.83 16.47 -5.08
C SER A 200 -5.31 15.59 -3.93
N LEU A 201 -4.40 14.92 -3.22
CA LEU A 201 -4.73 14.16 -2.00
C LEU A 201 -5.20 15.06 -0.86
N ILE A 202 -4.54 16.18 -0.64
CA ILE A 202 -4.91 17.15 0.40
C ILE A 202 -6.27 17.81 0.08
N SER A 203 -6.56 18.08 -1.19
CA SER A 203 -7.83 18.66 -1.61
C SER A 203 -9.02 17.69 -1.55
N SER A 204 -8.75 16.37 -1.57
CA SER A 204 -9.79 15.34 -1.47
C SER A 204 -10.08 14.88 -0.03
N MET A 205 -9.28 15.29 0.94
CA MET A 205 -9.57 15.01 2.34
C MET A 205 -10.79 15.81 2.80
N PRO A 206 -11.81 15.18 3.43
CA PRO A 206 -12.94 15.91 3.98
C PRO A 206 -12.43 16.89 5.03
N LYS A 207 -12.76 18.19 4.86
CA LYS A 207 -12.52 19.20 5.89
C LYS A 207 -13.18 18.70 7.17
N LYS A 208 -12.41 18.55 8.25
CA LYS A 208 -12.98 18.24 9.56
C LYS A 208 -14.12 19.23 9.83
N LEU A 209 -15.30 18.70 10.03
CA LEU A 209 -16.42 19.46 10.60
C LEU A 209 -15.97 19.92 11.99
N SER A 210 -15.83 21.21 12.14
CA SER A 210 -15.60 21.91 13.42
C SER A 210 -16.82 21.78 14.30
#